data_56898806f756c878950de32245616a16
#
_entry.id   56898806f756c878950de32245616a16
#
_cell.length_a   1.000
_cell.length_b   1.000
_cell.length_c   1.000
_cell.angle_alpha   90.00
_cell.angle_beta   90.00
_cell.angle_gamma   90.00
#
_symmetry.space_group_name_H-M   'P 1'
#
loop_
_entity.id
_entity.type
_entity.pdbx_description
1 polymer ?
#
loop_
_entity_poly.entity_id
_entity_poly.type
_entity_poly.pdbx_seq_one_letter_code
_entity_poly.pdbx_strand_id
1 'polypeptide(L)'
;MAKTPYDTGLDRNPANYQPLTPLGFLDRAAAVFPDHTAIIHGPLRRSYAEFYARTRRLASALAKRGIKRGDTVSAMLANTPAMLECHYGVPMCQGVLNTLNTRLDAPIIAFSLDHAEAKVVIIDREFSKVMKDALALCKVKPLLIDYDDPEYSGAGERLGKIEYEEFVAQGDPDYRWSMPDDEWDAITLNYTSGTTGDPKGVVYHHRGAYLLGVGNIVTCNMAKHPVYLWTLPMFHCNGWCFPWTLSIVAGTHICLRAVRAGAMFDAIHLHKVTHLCGAPIVMATLLNAPEHEKKALPHVVEFFTAAAPPPEAVLAAMKGAGFNVTHLYGLTECYGPSVVNDWHGEWDALSSAEQAAKKARQGVRYGALEALDVRHPDTLKPVERDGESLGEVMMRGNVVMKGYLKNKASTEKAFLGGWFHTGDLGVIYPDGYIQLKDRSKDIIISGGENISSIEVEDALYKHPAVMAVAVVAKPDDKWGETPCAFVELKAGAQASADELLQWCKQHLAGYKCPRYLVFAEIPKTSTGKIQKFKLREMAKAV
;
A
#
# COMPACT_ATOMS: atom_id res chain seq x y z
N MET A 1 -13.09 28.35 27.70
CA MET A 1 -13.11 29.54 26.81
C MET A 1 -14.43 30.26 27.01
N ALA A 2 -14.47 31.60 26.95
CA ALA A 2 -15.73 32.34 26.99
C ALA A 2 -16.56 32.01 25.76
N LYS A 3 -17.87 31.76 25.92
CA LYS A 3 -18.78 31.52 24.79
C LYS A 3 -18.89 32.80 23.95
N THR A 4 -18.78 32.63 22.62
CA THR A 4 -18.98 33.70 21.66
C THR A 4 -20.43 33.65 21.11
N PRO A 5 -20.90 34.67 20.39
CA PRO A 5 -22.20 34.59 19.73
C PRO A 5 -22.33 33.39 18.77
N TYR A 6 -21.22 32.90 18.24
CA TYR A 6 -21.17 31.72 17.35
C TYR A 6 -21.28 30.38 18.08
N ASP A 7 -21.26 30.38 19.41
CA ASP A 7 -21.41 29.18 20.27
C ASP A 7 -22.81 29.09 20.91
N THR A 8 -23.74 30.00 20.55
CA THR A 8 -25.05 30.12 21.19
C THR A 8 -26.15 29.82 20.18
N GLY A 9 -26.95 28.77 20.44
CA GLY A 9 -28.06 28.36 19.58
C GLY A 9 -27.65 27.75 18.25
N LEU A 10 -26.38 27.35 18.09
CA LEU A 10 -25.80 26.74 16.88
C LEU A 10 -25.22 25.36 17.17
N ASP A 11 -25.91 24.60 18.02
CA ASP A 11 -25.48 23.26 18.40
C ASP A 11 -25.60 22.27 17.24
N ARG A 12 -24.77 21.23 17.27
CA ARG A 12 -24.84 20.11 16.32
C ARG A 12 -26.17 19.40 16.45
N ASN A 13 -26.75 19.03 15.32
CA ASN A 13 -27.97 18.23 15.26
C ASN A 13 -27.93 17.32 14.02
N PRO A 14 -28.86 16.36 13.88
CA PRO A 14 -28.82 15.40 12.76
C PRO A 14 -28.90 16.01 11.34
N ALA A 15 -29.33 17.28 11.23
CA ALA A 15 -29.38 17.97 9.92
C ALA A 15 -28.02 18.55 9.48
N ASN A 16 -27.15 18.87 10.44
CA ASN A 16 -25.89 19.59 10.18
C ASN A 16 -24.62 18.85 10.60
N TYR A 17 -24.76 17.68 11.24
CA TYR A 17 -23.63 16.88 11.66
C TYR A 17 -23.91 15.38 11.52
N GLN A 18 -23.02 14.69 10.83
CA GLN A 18 -22.90 13.22 10.85
C GLN A 18 -21.42 12.84 10.90
N PRO A 19 -21.05 11.74 11.57
CA PRO A 19 -19.70 11.22 11.54
C PRO A 19 -19.24 10.91 10.12
N LEU A 20 -18.01 11.25 9.80
CA LEU A 20 -17.41 10.90 8.50
C LEU A 20 -17.22 9.39 8.40
N THR A 21 -17.75 8.78 7.35
CA THR A 21 -17.53 7.38 7.02
C THR A 21 -17.59 7.17 5.51
N PRO A 22 -16.73 6.33 4.92
CA PRO A 22 -16.77 6.06 3.48
C PRO A 22 -17.96 5.19 3.07
N LEU A 23 -18.73 4.62 4.01
CA LEU A 23 -19.83 3.70 3.71
C LEU A 23 -20.94 4.36 2.89
N GLY A 24 -21.21 5.63 3.15
CA GLY A 24 -22.21 6.41 2.40
C GLY A 24 -21.86 6.64 0.93
N PHE A 25 -20.62 6.43 0.52
CA PHE A 25 -20.23 6.59 -0.88
C PHE A 25 -20.87 5.53 -1.78
N LEU A 26 -20.92 4.28 -1.31
CA LEU A 26 -21.56 3.19 -2.07
C LEU A 26 -23.09 3.34 -2.08
N ASP A 27 -23.70 3.74 -0.97
CA ASP A 27 -25.13 4.04 -0.90
C ASP A 27 -25.52 5.10 -1.94
N ARG A 28 -24.77 6.23 -1.96
CA ARG A 28 -24.98 7.28 -2.96
C ARG A 28 -24.77 6.77 -4.39
N ALA A 29 -23.72 6.00 -4.65
CA ALA A 29 -23.45 5.48 -5.99
C ALA A 29 -24.57 4.56 -6.47
N ALA A 30 -25.09 3.70 -5.61
CA ALA A 30 -26.20 2.80 -5.92
C ALA A 30 -27.52 3.57 -6.14
N ALA A 31 -27.76 4.65 -5.40
CA ALA A 31 -28.94 5.47 -5.57
C ALA A 31 -28.94 6.32 -6.86
N VAL A 32 -27.75 6.83 -7.24
CA VAL A 32 -27.62 7.78 -8.38
C VAL A 32 -27.32 7.05 -9.69
N PHE A 33 -26.55 5.96 -9.63
CA PHE A 33 -26.07 5.20 -10.79
C PHE A 33 -26.33 3.69 -10.65
N PRO A 34 -27.59 3.26 -10.36
CA PRO A 34 -27.91 1.88 -10.01
C PRO A 34 -27.44 0.86 -11.05
N ASP A 35 -27.61 1.19 -12.33
CA ASP A 35 -27.32 0.30 -13.46
C ASP A 35 -25.88 0.41 -13.97
N HIS A 36 -25.10 1.39 -13.46
CA HIS A 36 -23.70 1.51 -13.89
C HIS A 36 -22.87 0.34 -13.37
N THR A 37 -22.02 -0.22 -14.23
CA THR A 37 -21.16 -1.34 -13.88
C THR A 37 -20.16 -0.93 -12.82
N ALA A 38 -20.31 -1.48 -11.62
CA ALA A 38 -19.39 -1.27 -10.49
C ALA A 38 -18.20 -2.23 -10.52
N ILE A 39 -18.46 -3.52 -10.83
CA ILE A 39 -17.44 -4.59 -10.74
C ILE A 39 -17.44 -5.43 -12.01
N ILE A 40 -16.24 -5.71 -12.51
CA ILE A 40 -15.96 -6.70 -13.56
C ILE A 40 -14.94 -7.70 -13.00
N HIS A 41 -15.25 -9.00 -13.13
CA HIS A 41 -14.37 -10.10 -12.73
C HIS A 41 -14.55 -11.29 -13.69
N GLY A 42 -13.61 -11.50 -14.60
CA GLY A 42 -13.83 -12.42 -15.69
C GLY A 42 -15.11 -12.08 -16.46
N PRO A 43 -16.04 -13.05 -16.63
CA PRO A 43 -17.35 -12.80 -17.25
C PRO A 43 -18.35 -12.07 -16.34
N LEU A 44 -18.09 -12.09 -15.03
CA LEU A 44 -19.00 -11.47 -14.05
C LEU A 44 -19.05 -9.95 -14.23
N ARG A 45 -20.28 -9.43 -14.22
CA ARG A 45 -20.58 -8.00 -14.16
C ARG A 45 -21.55 -7.76 -13.03
N ARG A 46 -21.29 -6.75 -12.20
CA ARG A 46 -22.22 -6.29 -11.15
C ARG A 46 -22.44 -4.79 -11.26
N SER A 47 -23.67 -4.38 -11.22
CA SER A 47 -24.03 -2.98 -11.15
C SER A 47 -23.83 -2.42 -9.72
N TYR A 48 -23.90 -1.10 -9.57
CA TYR A 48 -23.85 -0.48 -8.24
C TYR A 48 -25.02 -0.89 -7.35
N ALA A 49 -26.23 -1.07 -7.90
CA ALA A 49 -27.38 -1.59 -7.15
C ALA A 49 -27.09 -3.00 -6.61
N GLU A 50 -26.57 -3.90 -7.45
CA GLU A 50 -26.22 -5.26 -7.05
C GLU A 50 -25.07 -5.27 -6.03
N PHE A 51 -24.02 -4.47 -6.24
CA PHE A 51 -22.89 -4.36 -5.31
C PHE A 51 -23.38 -3.89 -3.93
N TYR A 52 -24.23 -2.86 -3.87
CA TYR A 52 -24.76 -2.36 -2.60
C TYR A 52 -25.69 -3.37 -1.92
N ALA A 53 -26.57 -4.02 -2.66
CA ALA A 53 -27.43 -5.07 -2.10
C ALA A 53 -26.63 -6.23 -1.51
N ARG A 54 -25.54 -6.64 -2.17
CA ARG A 54 -24.67 -7.71 -1.70
C ARG A 54 -23.88 -7.31 -0.45
N THR A 55 -23.38 -6.08 -0.38
CA THR A 55 -22.70 -5.60 0.84
C THR A 55 -23.64 -5.55 2.03
N ARG A 56 -24.90 -5.14 1.83
CA ARG A 56 -25.93 -5.17 2.88
C ARG A 56 -26.27 -6.61 3.30
N ARG A 57 -26.35 -7.55 2.35
CA ARG A 57 -26.52 -8.97 2.67
C ARG A 57 -25.37 -9.50 3.53
N LEU A 58 -24.12 -9.20 3.14
CA LEU A 58 -22.94 -9.60 3.92
C LEU A 58 -23.01 -9.02 5.35
N ALA A 59 -23.30 -7.73 5.49
CA ALA A 59 -23.45 -7.08 6.79
C ALA A 59 -24.55 -7.74 7.64
N SER A 60 -25.73 -7.99 7.06
CA SER A 60 -26.84 -8.68 7.72
C SER A 60 -26.47 -10.09 8.15
N ALA A 61 -25.80 -10.88 7.29
CA ALA A 61 -25.39 -12.23 7.60
C ALA A 61 -24.37 -12.26 8.75
N LEU A 62 -23.41 -11.33 8.76
CA LEU A 62 -22.44 -11.16 9.85
C LEU A 62 -23.13 -10.76 11.16
N ALA A 63 -24.03 -9.78 11.12
CA ALA A 63 -24.81 -9.35 12.29
C ALA A 63 -25.64 -10.49 12.88
N LYS A 64 -26.30 -11.32 12.04
CA LYS A 64 -27.02 -12.53 12.47
C LYS A 64 -26.11 -13.57 13.15
N ARG A 65 -24.80 -13.54 12.89
CA ARG A 65 -23.80 -14.38 13.56
C ARG A 65 -23.20 -13.71 14.80
N GLY A 66 -23.73 -12.58 15.22
CA GLY A 66 -23.35 -11.87 16.43
C GLY A 66 -22.15 -10.95 16.29
N ILE A 67 -21.73 -10.63 15.05
CA ILE A 67 -20.71 -9.60 14.82
C ILE A 67 -21.29 -8.24 15.17
N LYS A 68 -20.56 -7.49 15.96
CA LYS A 68 -20.93 -6.18 16.49
C LYS A 68 -19.74 -5.24 16.53
N ARG A 69 -19.97 -4.03 16.99
CA ARG A 69 -18.96 -2.95 17.06
C ARG A 69 -17.64 -3.44 17.66
N GLY A 70 -16.57 -3.27 16.89
CA GLY A 70 -15.21 -3.61 17.29
C GLY A 70 -14.83 -5.08 17.12
N ASP A 71 -15.75 -5.95 16.70
CA ASP A 71 -15.41 -7.35 16.41
C ASP A 71 -14.64 -7.48 15.11
N THR A 72 -13.61 -8.31 15.09
CA THR A 72 -12.76 -8.49 13.91
C THR A 72 -13.30 -9.59 12.99
N VAL A 73 -13.44 -9.22 11.71
CA VAL A 73 -13.66 -10.13 10.60
C VAL A 73 -12.41 -10.09 9.71
N SER A 74 -11.69 -11.21 9.64
CA SER A 74 -10.50 -11.34 8.81
C SER A 74 -10.87 -11.84 7.41
N ALA A 75 -10.22 -11.32 6.38
CA ALA A 75 -10.39 -11.74 4.99
C ALA A 75 -9.03 -12.04 4.35
N MET A 76 -8.85 -13.27 3.87
CA MET A 76 -7.70 -13.69 3.08
C MET A 76 -8.16 -14.04 1.67
N LEU A 77 -8.29 -13.00 0.86
CA LEU A 77 -8.88 -13.06 -0.49
C LEU A 77 -7.91 -12.45 -1.51
N ALA A 78 -7.91 -12.96 -2.73
CA ALA A 78 -7.29 -12.29 -3.86
C ALA A 78 -8.08 -11.00 -4.24
N ASN A 79 -7.64 -10.30 -5.29
CA ASN A 79 -8.37 -9.14 -5.81
C ASN A 79 -9.68 -9.60 -6.49
N THR A 80 -10.72 -9.74 -5.71
CA THR A 80 -12.00 -10.34 -6.11
C THR A 80 -13.18 -9.48 -5.67
N PRO A 81 -14.38 -9.70 -6.23
CA PRO A 81 -15.59 -9.04 -5.78
C PRO A 81 -15.88 -9.22 -4.29
N ALA A 82 -15.61 -10.41 -3.74
CA ALA A 82 -15.82 -10.70 -2.32
C ALA A 82 -14.94 -9.79 -1.43
N MET A 83 -13.69 -9.51 -1.83
CA MET A 83 -12.84 -8.58 -1.08
C MET A 83 -13.40 -7.15 -1.10
N LEU A 84 -13.92 -6.68 -2.24
CA LEU A 84 -14.58 -5.37 -2.33
C LEU A 84 -15.84 -5.33 -1.44
N GLU A 85 -16.63 -6.39 -1.44
CA GLU A 85 -17.81 -6.50 -0.58
C GLU A 85 -17.44 -6.46 0.91
N CYS A 86 -16.31 -7.06 1.31
CA CYS A 86 -15.81 -7.00 2.68
C CYS A 86 -15.46 -5.58 3.13
N HIS A 87 -14.92 -4.73 2.25
CA HIS A 87 -14.57 -3.34 2.58
C HIS A 87 -15.78 -2.49 2.99
N TYR A 88 -16.98 -2.91 2.61
CA TYR A 88 -18.23 -2.26 2.98
C TYR A 88 -19.05 -3.09 3.97
N GLY A 89 -19.28 -4.36 3.66
CA GLY A 89 -20.18 -5.21 4.43
C GLY A 89 -19.74 -5.44 5.87
N VAL A 90 -18.42 -5.56 6.12
CA VAL A 90 -17.89 -5.71 7.49
C VAL A 90 -18.11 -4.43 8.31
N PRO A 91 -17.69 -3.24 7.85
CA PRO A 91 -17.96 -2.01 8.61
C PRO A 91 -19.46 -1.64 8.68
N MET A 92 -20.30 -2.03 7.72
CA MET A 92 -21.75 -1.81 7.78
C MET A 92 -22.42 -2.55 8.94
N CYS A 93 -21.84 -3.65 9.46
CA CYS A 93 -22.29 -4.28 10.71
C CYS A 93 -21.45 -3.84 11.92
N GLN A 94 -20.71 -2.74 11.80
CA GLN A 94 -19.81 -2.17 12.81
C GLN A 94 -18.59 -3.07 13.16
N GLY A 95 -18.34 -4.10 12.37
CA GLY A 95 -17.12 -4.92 12.47
C GLY A 95 -15.89 -4.18 11.96
N VAL A 96 -14.72 -4.68 12.34
CA VAL A 96 -13.41 -4.20 11.87
C VAL A 96 -12.87 -5.19 10.86
N LEU A 97 -12.66 -4.75 9.62
CA LEU A 97 -12.10 -5.60 8.57
C LEU A 97 -10.59 -5.76 8.75
N ASN A 98 -10.12 -6.97 8.95
CA ASN A 98 -8.71 -7.30 8.94
C ASN A 98 -8.35 -7.99 7.61
N THR A 99 -7.69 -7.27 6.71
CA THR A 99 -7.24 -7.82 5.44
C THR A 99 -5.89 -8.51 5.58
N LEU A 100 -5.86 -9.82 5.38
CA LEU A 100 -4.66 -10.63 5.50
C LEU A 100 -3.89 -10.65 4.17
N ASN A 101 -2.57 -10.47 4.27
CA ASN A 101 -1.70 -10.61 3.12
C ASN A 101 -1.65 -12.10 2.69
N THR A 102 -2.00 -12.37 1.45
CA THR A 102 -2.15 -13.71 0.87
C THR A 102 -0.84 -14.49 0.71
N ARG A 103 0.30 -13.87 1.00
CA ARG A 103 1.64 -14.48 0.87
C ARG A 103 2.35 -14.65 2.21
N LEU A 104 1.63 -14.48 3.33
CA LEU A 104 2.18 -14.73 4.67
C LEU A 104 2.29 -16.23 4.92
N ASP A 105 3.22 -16.60 5.79
CA ASP A 105 3.33 -17.94 6.33
C ASP A 105 2.32 -18.21 7.46
N ALA A 106 2.12 -19.47 7.80
CA ALA A 106 1.15 -19.90 8.78
C ALA A 106 1.37 -19.30 10.18
N PRO A 107 2.60 -19.20 10.74
CA PRO A 107 2.82 -18.58 12.05
C PRO A 107 2.39 -17.12 12.11
N ILE A 108 2.66 -16.32 11.07
CA ILE A 108 2.29 -14.89 11.02
C ILE A 108 0.78 -14.73 10.86
N ILE A 109 0.13 -15.58 10.07
CA ILE A 109 -1.33 -15.59 9.95
C ILE A 109 -1.95 -15.94 11.31
N ALA A 110 -1.47 -16.99 11.98
CA ALA A 110 -1.95 -17.41 13.29
C ALA A 110 -1.80 -16.30 14.33
N PHE A 111 -0.62 -15.66 14.39
CA PHE A 111 -0.40 -14.48 15.23
C PHE A 111 -1.42 -13.39 14.94
N SER A 112 -1.64 -13.05 13.67
CA SER A 112 -2.55 -11.97 13.28
C SER A 112 -4.00 -12.27 13.67
N LEU A 113 -4.46 -13.52 13.51
CA LEU A 113 -5.80 -13.95 13.91
C LEU A 113 -6.00 -13.91 15.42
N ASP A 114 -5.02 -14.43 16.18
CA ASP A 114 -5.06 -14.44 17.66
C ASP A 114 -4.98 -13.02 18.23
N HIS A 115 -4.07 -12.21 17.74
CA HIS A 115 -3.86 -10.84 18.21
C HIS A 115 -5.08 -9.95 17.91
N ALA A 116 -5.71 -10.12 16.74
CA ALA A 116 -6.92 -9.45 16.34
C ALA A 116 -8.19 -10.02 17.01
N GLU A 117 -8.13 -11.15 17.71
CA GLU A 117 -9.28 -11.88 18.24
C GLU A 117 -10.35 -12.14 17.16
N ALA A 118 -9.91 -12.60 15.99
CA ALA A 118 -10.76 -12.78 14.83
C ALA A 118 -11.93 -13.71 15.13
N LYS A 119 -13.17 -13.24 14.92
CA LYS A 119 -14.41 -14.04 15.10
C LYS A 119 -14.85 -14.75 13.84
N VAL A 120 -14.51 -14.19 12.69
CA VAL A 120 -14.82 -14.75 11.37
C VAL A 120 -13.57 -14.66 10.50
N VAL A 121 -13.35 -15.68 9.69
CA VAL A 121 -12.35 -15.67 8.60
C VAL A 121 -13.05 -16.00 7.30
N ILE A 122 -12.98 -15.09 6.34
CA ILE A 122 -13.39 -15.31 4.96
C ILE A 122 -12.14 -15.68 4.17
N ILE A 123 -12.11 -16.86 3.60
CA ILE A 123 -10.91 -17.45 3.00
C ILE A 123 -11.15 -17.88 1.56
N ASP A 124 -10.32 -17.39 0.64
CA ASP A 124 -10.28 -17.90 -0.73
C ASP A 124 -9.64 -19.30 -0.73
N ARG A 125 -10.26 -20.23 -1.41
CA ARG A 125 -9.83 -21.61 -1.53
C ARG A 125 -8.37 -21.75 -1.98
N GLU A 126 -7.87 -20.84 -2.79
CA GLU A 126 -6.46 -20.78 -3.20
C GLU A 126 -5.48 -20.81 -2.01
N PHE A 127 -5.85 -20.16 -0.91
CA PHE A 127 -5.01 -20.02 0.28
C PHE A 127 -5.34 -21.02 1.39
N SER A 128 -6.18 -22.01 1.10
CA SER A 128 -6.67 -22.99 2.10
C SER A 128 -5.54 -23.73 2.80
N LYS A 129 -4.49 -24.14 2.08
CA LYS A 129 -3.37 -24.88 2.67
C LYS A 129 -2.68 -24.11 3.78
N VAL A 130 -2.22 -22.88 3.50
CA VAL A 130 -1.53 -22.05 4.50
C VAL A 130 -2.46 -21.63 5.63
N MET A 131 -3.74 -21.40 5.34
CA MET A 131 -4.73 -21.09 6.37
C MET A 131 -5.00 -22.28 7.28
N LYS A 132 -5.08 -23.49 6.75
CA LYS A 132 -5.23 -24.73 7.54
C LYS A 132 -4.07 -24.91 8.53
N ASP A 133 -2.85 -24.71 8.06
CA ASP A 133 -1.65 -24.75 8.89
C ASP A 133 -1.68 -23.65 9.97
N ALA A 134 -2.11 -22.44 9.62
CA ALA A 134 -2.26 -21.33 10.57
C ALA A 134 -3.34 -21.62 11.63
N LEU A 135 -4.49 -22.15 11.25
CA LEU A 135 -5.59 -22.49 12.17
C LEU A 135 -5.20 -23.58 13.17
N ALA A 136 -4.26 -24.47 12.82
CA ALA A 136 -3.70 -25.45 13.72
C ALA A 136 -2.85 -24.80 14.84
N LEU A 137 -2.27 -23.64 14.58
CA LEU A 137 -1.47 -22.84 15.53
C LEU A 137 -2.31 -21.85 16.34
N CYS A 138 -3.51 -21.47 15.85
CA CYS A 138 -4.35 -20.46 16.47
C CYS A 138 -4.99 -20.89 17.78
N LYS A 139 -5.07 -19.97 18.72
CA LYS A 139 -5.88 -20.08 19.96
C LYS A 139 -7.34 -19.76 19.69
N VAL A 140 -7.63 -18.74 18.88
CA VAL A 140 -9.00 -18.40 18.47
C VAL A 140 -9.60 -19.47 17.57
N LYS A 141 -10.92 -19.60 17.62
CA LYS A 141 -11.70 -20.54 16.79
C LYS A 141 -12.75 -19.76 15.99
N PRO A 142 -12.34 -19.06 14.93
CA PRO A 142 -13.25 -18.24 14.16
C PRO A 142 -14.24 -19.09 13.35
N LEU A 143 -15.39 -18.51 13.02
CA LEU A 143 -16.24 -19.04 11.96
C LEU A 143 -15.52 -18.93 10.62
N LEU A 144 -15.39 -20.04 9.91
CA LEU A 144 -14.74 -20.09 8.59
C LEU A 144 -15.82 -20.02 7.50
N ILE A 145 -15.62 -19.12 6.54
CA ILE A 145 -16.45 -18.92 5.36
C ILE A 145 -15.53 -19.06 4.15
N ASP A 146 -15.74 -20.09 3.35
CA ASP A 146 -14.92 -20.34 2.18
C ASP A 146 -15.43 -19.57 0.97
N TYR A 147 -14.54 -19.00 0.19
CA TYR A 147 -14.86 -18.36 -1.08
C TYR A 147 -14.34 -19.18 -2.25
N ASP A 148 -15.26 -19.70 -3.04
CA ASP A 148 -14.99 -20.41 -4.29
C ASP A 148 -15.07 -19.45 -5.46
N ASP A 149 -13.95 -18.81 -5.81
CA ASP A 149 -13.91 -17.91 -6.96
C ASP A 149 -14.03 -18.70 -8.26
N PRO A 150 -15.02 -18.40 -9.13
CA PRO A 150 -15.16 -19.06 -10.43
C PRO A 150 -13.98 -18.83 -11.39
N GLU A 151 -13.18 -17.76 -11.17
CA GLU A 151 -11.98 -17.48 -11.96
C GLU A 151 -10.73 -18.22 -11.43
N TYR A 152 -10.88 -19.06 -10.39
CA TYR A 152 -9.80 -19.89 -9.86
C TYR A 152 -10.05 -21.37 -10.11
N SER A 153 -9.24 -21.96 -11.01
CA SER A 153 -9.30 -23.38 -11.36
C SER A 153 -8.23 -24.24 -10.68
N GLY A 154 -7.41 -23.64 -9.79
CA GLY A 154 -6.33 -24.32 -9.11
C GLY A 154 -6.78 -25.22 -7.96
N ALA A 155 -5.80 -25.86 -7.30
CA ALA A 155 -6.02 -26.72 -6.14
C ALA A 155 -6.41 -25.89 -4.90
N GLY A 156 -7.13 -26.54 -3.99
CA GLY A 156 -7.56 -25.97 -2.71
C GLY A 156 -8.78 -26.70 -2.16
N GLU A 157 -8.98 -26.64 -0.86
CA GLU A 157 -10.10 -27.27 -0.17
C GLU A 157 -10.95 -26.24 0.59
N ARG A 158 -12.20 -26.57 0.87
CA ARG A 158 -13.02 -25.81 1.80
C ARG A 158 -12.63 -26.16 3.22
N LEU A 159 -12.37 -25.18 4.07
CA LEU A 159 -12.00 -25.36 5.47
C LEU A 159 -13.20 -25.18 6.41
N GLY A 160 -14.19 -24.41 5.99
CA GLY A 160 -15.43 -24.15 6.70
C GLY A 160 -16.58 -25.06 6.28
N LYS A 161 -17.73 -24.76 6.84
CA LYS A 161 -19.00 -25.48 6.55
C LYS A 161 -19.92 -24.71 5.62
N ILE A 162 -19.58 -23.47 5.29
CA ILE A 162 -20.43 -22.59 4.49
C ILE A 162 -19.58 -21.87 3.45
N GLU A 163 -20.10 -21.82 2.25
CA GLU A 163 -19.51 -21.06 1.14
C GLU A 163 -20.01 -19.62 1.16
N TYR A 164 -19.21 -18.70 0.63
CA TYR A 164 -19.43 -17.25 0.70
C TYR A 164 -20.75 -16.83 0.06
N GLU A 165 -21.10 -17.36 -1.12
CA GLU A 165 -22.35 -17.04 -1.79
C GLU A 165 -23.57 -17.54 -0.98
N GLU A 166 -23.46 -18.74 -0.41
CA GLU A 166 -24.49 -19.29 0.50
C GLU A 166 -24.61 -18.44 1.77
N PHE A 167 -23.49 -17.94 2.30
CA PHE A 167 -23.48 -17.07 3.47
C PHE A 167 -24.12 -15.73 3.19
N VAL A 168 -23.76 -15.08 2.10
CA VAL A 168 -24.33 -13.79 1.66
C VAL A 168 -25.83 -13.93 1.37
N ALA A 169 -26.25 -15.05 0.77
CA ALA A 169 -27.67 -15.33 0.48
C ALA A 169 -28.56 -15.38 1.74
N GLN A 170 -28.00 -15.69 2.93
CA GLN A 170 -28.74 -15.69 4.21
C GLN A 170 -28.99 -14.27 4.75
N GLY A 171 -28.32 -13.28 4.19
CA GLY A 171 -28.47 -11.88 4.58
C GLY A 171 -29.67 -11.19 3.94
N ASP A 172 -30.11 -10.11 4.56
CA ASP A 172 -31.18 -9.25 4.06
C ASP A 172 -30.57 -8.21 3.09
N PRO A 173 -31.05 -8.12 1.83
CA PRO A 173 -30.60 -7.10 0.88
C PRO A 173 -31.01 -5.68 1.28
N ASP A 174 -32.00 -5.54 2.14
CA ASP A 174 -32.54 -4.28 2.65
C ASP A 174 -32.05 -3.95 4.07
N TYR A 175 -31.01 -4.66 4.52
CA TYR A 175 -30.40 -4.41 5.83
C TYR A 175 -30.04 -2.94 6.00
N ARG A 176 -30.58 -2.35 7.07
CA ARG A 176 -30.32 -0.95 7.43
C ARG A 176 -29.08 -0.90 8.31
N TRP A 177 -27.96 -0.49 7.73
CA TRP A 177 -26.76 -0.23 8.47
C TRP A 177 -26.81 1.14 9.16
N SER A 178 -26.12 1.29 10.27
CA SER A 178 -26.04 2.54 11.03
C SER A 178 -24.72 3.24 10.77
N MET A 179 -24.74 4.57 10.82
CA MET A 179 -23.51 5.36 10.90
C MET A 179 -22.71 4.94 12.13
N PRO A 180 -21.37 5.04 12.12
CA PRO A 180 -20.59 4.86 13.32
C PRO A 180 -20.99 5.89 14.38
N ASP A 181 -20.92 5.52 15.66
CA ASP A 181 -21.21 6.46 16.76
C ASP A 181 -20.18 7.59 16.80
N ASP A 182 -18.94 7.27 16.46
CA ASP A 182 -17.82 8.21 16.34
C ASP A 182 -17.02 7.90 15.07
N GLU A 183 -16.69 8.92 14.30
CA GLU A 183 -15.79 8.80 13.13
C GLU A 183 -14.37 8.33 13.49
N TRP A 184 -14.03 8.32 14.77
CA TRP A 184 -12.81 7.75 15.34
C TRP A 184 -12.90 6.23 15.57
N ASP A 185 -14.07 5.61 15.40
CA ASP A 185 -14.22 4.16 15.49
C ASP A 185 -13.34 3.45 14.44
N ALA A 186 -12.89 2.25 14.82
CA ALA A 186 -12.05 1.45 13.93
C ALA A 186 -12.88 0.93 12.75
N ILE A 187 -12.37 1.11 11.53
CA ILE A 187 -12.97 0.57 10.30
C ILE A 187 -12.20 -0.64 9.79
N THR A 188 -10.86 -0.58 9.82
CA THR A 188 -10.00 -1.69 9.37
C THR A 188 -8.76 -1.85 10.23
N LEU A 189 -8.16 -3.04 10.14
CA LEU A 189 -6.92 -3.43 10.79
C LEU A 189 -5.97 -4.00 9.74
N ASN A 190 -4.74 -3.49 9.69
CA ASN A 190 -3.73 -3.90 8.73
C ASN A 190 -2.43 -4.27 9.43
N TYR A 191 -1.93 -5.48 9.24
CA TYR A 191 -0.67 -5.89 9.83
C TYR A 191 0.51 -5.49 8.96
N THR A 192 1.51 -4.82 9.57
CA THR A 192 2.78 -4.56 8.91
C THR A 192 3.69 -5.78 9.07
N SER A 193 4.46 -6.11 8.04
CA SER A 193 5.56 -7.06 8.16
C SER A 193 6.66 -6.42 9.02
N GLY A 194 6.65 -6.70 10.32
CA GLY A 194 7.70 -6.22 11.22
C GLY A 194 9.08 -6.66 10.73
N THR A 195 9.99 -5.72 10.57
CA THR A 195 11.38 -6.01 10.21
C THR A 195 12.25 -6.33 11.44
N THR A 196 11.67 -6.25 12.66
CA THR A 196 12.39 -6.36 13.94
C THR A 196 11.56 -7.00 15.06
N GLY A 197 10.59 -7.86 14.73
CA GLY A 197 9.74 -8.49 15.75
C GLY A 197 8.36 -8.88 15.21
N ASP A 198 7.42 -9.13 16.12
CA ASP A 198 6.04 -9.48 15.77
C ASP A 198 5.38 -8.38 14.92
N PRO A 199 4.52 -8.75 13.96
CA PRO A 199 3.79 -7.80 13.15
C PRO A 199 2.97 -6.84 14.00
N LYS A 200 2.92 -5.56 13.62
CA LYS A 200 2.10 -4.55 14.30
C LYS A 200 0.76 -4.41 13.58
N GLY A 201 -0.32 -4.46 14.34
CA GLY A 201 -1.66 -4.23 13.81
C GLY A 201 -1.99 -2.73 13.76
N VAL A 202 -1.95 -2.14 12.59
CA VAL A 202 -2.28 -0.72 12.34
C VAL A 202 -3.79 -0.55 12.26
N VAL A 203 -4.37 0.28 13.11
CA VAL A 203 -5.81 0.50 13.19
C VAL A 203 -6.20 1.76 12.42
N TYR A 204 -7.10 1.63 11.46
CA TYR A 204 -7.69 2.75 10.73
C TYR A 204 -9.02 3.16 11.35
N HIS A 205 -9.34 4.46 11.30
CA HIS A 205 -10.62 5.01 11.69
C HIS A 205 -11.42 5.49 10.47
N HIS A 206 -12.74 5.58 10.63
CA HIS A 206 -13.65 5.95 9.54
C HIS A 206 -13.30 7.30 8.91
N ARG A 207 -12.95 8.32 9.72
CA ARG A 207 -12.58 9.66 9.23
C ARG A 207 -11.40 9.63 8.26
N GLY A 208 -10.32 8.93 8.61
CA GLY A 208 -9.12 8.84 7.76
C GLY A 208 -9.43 8.15 6.43
N ALA A 209 -10.19 7.05 6.45
CA ALA A 209 -10.63 6.33 5.26
C ALA A 209 -11.51 7.20 4.34
N TYR A 210 -12.41 8.01 4.93
CA TYR A 210 -13.23 8.97 4.20
C TYR A 210 -12.36 10.03 3.51
N LEU A 211 -11.48 10.69 4.28
CA LEU A 211 -10.68 11.82 3.78
C LEU A 211 -9.67 11.40 2.74
N LEU A 212 -8.99 10.24 2.93
CA LEU A 212 -8.07 9.74 1.91
C LEU A 212 -8.84 9.27 0.67
N GLY A 213 -10.01 8.64 0.85
CA GLY A 213 -10.88 8.27 -0.28
C GLY A 213 -11.24 9.47 -1.16
N VAL A 214 -11.59 10.60 -0.55
CA VAL A 214 -11.84 11.87 -1.28
C VAL A 214 -10.55 12.45 -1.83
N GLY A 215 -9.46 12.44 -1.05
CA GLY A 215 -8.16 12.98 -1.44
C GLY A 215 -7.56 12.32 -2.69
N ASN A 216 -7.76 11.01 -2.84
CA ASN A 216 -7.32 10.27 -4.03
C ASN A 216 -7.93 10.80 -5.33
N ILE A 217 -9.17 11.29 -5.32
CA ILE A 217 -9.82 11.82 -6.53
C ILE A 217 -9.02 13.00 -7.08
N VAL A 218 -8.62 13.92 -6.19
CA VAL A 218 -7.85 15.10 -6.57
C VAL A 218 -6.43 14.71 -6.96
N THR A 219 -5.76 13.92 -6.13
CA THR A 219 -4.35 13.54 -6.34
C THR A 219 -4.15 12.68 -7.57
N CYS A 220 -5.10 11.77 -7.86
CA CYS A 220 -5.02 10.86 -9.01
C CYS A 220 -5.78 11.40 -10.23
N ASN A 221 -6.24 12.64 -10.20
CA ASN A 221 -6.97 13.30 -11.30
C ASN A 221 -8.13 12.43 -11.83
N MET A 222 -8.94 11.87 -10.92
CA MET A 222 -10.03 10.96 -11.29
C MET A 222 -11.28 11.73 -11.71
N ALA A 223 -11.63 11.66 -13.00
CA ALA A 223 -12.93 12.09 -13.49
C ALA A 223 -14.05 11.15 -13.01
N LYS A 224 -15.33 11.47 -13.34
CA LYS A 224 -16.44 10.52 -13.13
C LYS A 224 -16.28 9.27 -14.00
N HIS A 225 -16.68 8.14 -13.44
CA HIS A 225 -16.69 6.84 -14.10
C HIS A 225 -15.31 6.35 -14.57
N PRO A 226 -14.23 6.51 -13.76
CA PRO A 226 -12.94 5.94 -14.11
C PRO A 226 -13.03 4.42 -14.12
N VAL A 227 -12.23 3.79 -14.94
CA VAL A 227 -12.09 2.33 -14.95
C VAL A 227 -10.74 1.97 -14.32
N TYR A 228 -10.78 1.31 -13.18
CA TYR A 228 -9.61 1.00 -12.36
C TYR A 228 -9.27 -0.49 -12.40
N LEU A 229 -8.04 -0.81 -12.82
CA LEU A 229 -7.52 -2.18 -12.82
C LEU A 229 -6.80 -2.49 -11.50
N TRP A 230 -7.26 -3.52 -10.82
CA TRP A 230 -6.70 -3.96 -9.55
C TRP A 230 -5.41 -4.79 -9.73
N THR A 231 -4.32 -4.13 -9.99
CA THR A 231 -2.95 -4.67 -9.92
C THR A 231 -2.32 -4.48 -8.55
N LEU A 232 -2.75 -3.45 -7.80
CA LEU A 232 -2.46 -3.30 -6.38
C LEU A 232 -3.23 -4.35 -5.58
N PRO A 233 -2.60 -5.10 -4.64
CA PRO A 233 -3.36 -6.01 -3.77
C PRO A 233 -4.35 -5.23 -2.88
N MET A 234 -5.62 -5.63 -2.89
CA MET A 234 -6.67 -4.97 -2.08
C MET A 234 -6.43 -5.09 -0.57
N PHE A 235 -5.67 -6.10 -0.13
CA PHE A 235 -5.30 -6.26 1.27
C PHE A 235 -4.22 -5.27 1.73
N HIS A 236 -3.40 -4.75 0.81
CA HIS A 236 -2.27 -3.90 1.16
C HIS A 236 -2.71 -2.46 1.40
N CYS A 237 -2.51 -1.96 2.63
CA CYS A 237 -3.01 -0.65 3.08
C CYS A 237 -4.49 -0.45 2.65
N ASN A 238 -5.31 -1.50 2.79
CA ASN A 238 -6.68 -1.59 2.27
C ASN A 238 -6.84 -1.00 0.87
N GLY A 239 -5.99 -1.48 -0.04
CA GLY A 239 -5.98 -1.07 -1.44
C GLY A 239 -5.85 0.44 -1.62
N TRP A 240 -5.08 1.13 -0.73
CA TRP A 240 -4.87 2.59 -0.73
C TRP A 240 -6.19 3.38 -0.71
N CYS A 241 -7.20 2.87 -0.05
CA CYS A 241 -8.57 3.45 0.02
C CYS A 241 -9.32 3.50 -1.33
N PHE A 242 -8.79 2.95 -2.43
CA PHE A 242 -9.48 2.91 -3.72
C PHE A 242 -10.80 2.13 -3.72
N PRO A 243 -11.05 1.09 -2.86
CA PRO A 243 -12.38 0.52 -2.75
C PRO A 243 -13.46 1.57 -2.48
N TRP A 244 -13.14 2.55 -1.64
CA TRP A 244 -14.05 3.65 -1.29
C TRP A 244 -13.98 4.81 -2.29
N THR A 245 -12.79 5.16 -2.78
CA THR A 245 -12.59 6.24 -3.78
C THR A 245 -13.45 6.03 -5.01
N LEU A 246 -13.44 4.81 -5.58
CA LEU A 246 -14.16 4.53 -6.82
C LEU A 246 -15.67 4.66 -6.67
N SER A 247 -16.23 4.36 -5.50
CA SER A 247 -17.67 4.57 -5.25
C SER A 247 -18.05 6.06 -5.24
N ILE A 248 -17.15 6.97 -4.85
CA ILE A 248 -17.43 8.42 -4.86
C ILE A 248 -17.70 8.91 -6.28
N VAL A 249 -16.90 8.44 -7.23
CA VAL A 249 -16.93 8.84 -8.65
C VAL A 249 -17.70 7.86 -9.54
N ALA A 250 -18.37 6.87 -8.93
CA ALA A 250 -19.06 5.78 -9.60
C ALA A 250 -18.18 5.09 -10.67
N GLY A 251 -16.93 4.76 -10.28
CA GLY A 251 -15.95 4.09 -11.15
C GLY A 251 -16.22 2.59 -11.27
N THR A 252 -15.56 1.95 -12.21
CA THR A 252 -15.62 0.51 -12.42
C THR A 252 -14.37 -0.18 -11.89
N HIS A 253 -14.53 -1.16 -11.01
CA HIS A 253 -13.47 -2.03 -10.53
C HIS A 253 -13.25 -3.20 -11.48
N ILE A 254 -12.08 -3.31 -12.10
CA ILE A 254 -11.66 -4.50 -12.83
C ILE A 254 -10.83 -5.37 -11.88
N CYS A 255 -11.42 -6.44 -11.37
CA CYS A 255 -10.73 -7.37 -10.47
C CYS A 255 -9.75 -8.25 -11.25
N LEU A 256 -8.50 -8.33 -10.78
CA LEU A 256 -7.45 -9.13 -11.38
C LEU A 256 -6.78 -9.98 -10.28
N ARG A 257 -7.01 -11.31 -10.30
CA ARG A 257 -6.45 -12.23 -9.30
C ARG A 257 -4.92 -12.28 -9.31
N ALA A 258 -4.34 -12.26 -10.50
CA ALA A 258 -2.90 -12.37 -10.67
C ALA A 258 -2.39 -11.35 -11.68
N VAL A 259 -1.32 -10.65 -11.32
CA VAL A 259 -0.66 -9.66 -12.16
C VAL A 259 0.16 -10.40 -13.22
N ARG A 260 -0.35 -10.43 -14.47
CA ARG A 260 0.29 -11.02 -15.63
C ARG A 260 0.18 -10.03 -16.79
N ALA A 261 1.23 -9.93 -17.61
CA ALA A 261 1.29 -8.93 -18.68
C ALA A 261 0.11 -9.02 -19.65
N GLY A 262 -0.13 -10.20 -20.25
CA GLY A 262 -1.24 -10.39 -21.19
C GLY A 262 -2.59 -10.03 -20.61
N ALA A 263 -2.88 -10.47 -19.37
CA ALA A 263 -4.15 -10.16 -18.69
C ALA A 263 -4.30 -8.65 -18.41
N MET A 264 -3.22 -7.94 -18.10
CA MET A 264 -3.24 -6.48 -17.92
C MET A 264 -3.53 -5.77 -19.25
N PHE A 265 -2.81 -6.12 -20.33
CA PHE A 265 -3.05 -5.54 -21.66
C PHE A 265 -4.45 -5.85 -22.18
N ASP A 266 -4.95 -7.07 -21.97
CA ASP A 266 -6.31 -7.46 -22.32
C ASP A 266 -7.35 -6.62 -21.59
N ALA A 267 -7.20 -6.47 -20.28
CA ALA A 267 -8.11 -5.67 -19.46
C ALA A 267 -8.11 -4.19 -19.88
N ILE A 268 -6.92 -3.60 -20.09
CA ILE A 268 -6.78 -2.20 -20.52
C ILE A 268 -7.45 -2.00 -21.90
N HIS A 269 -7.20 -2.90 -22.83
CA HIS A 269 -7.77 -2.78 -24.18
C HIS A 269 -9.28 -2.99 -24.20
N LEU A 270 -9.76 -4.07 -23.53
CA LEU A 270 -11.17 -4.47 -23.55
C LEU A 270 -12.06 -3.52 -22.74
N HIS A 271 -11.60 -3.13 -21.56
CA HIS A 271 -12.42 -2.36 -20.61
C HIS A 271 -12.08 -0.87 -20.57
N LYS A 272 -11.12 -0.41 -21.39
CA LYS A 272 -10.69 1.00 -21.43
C LYS A 272 -10.22 1.49 -20.06
N VAL A 273 -9.39 0.68 -19.40
CA VAL A 273 -8.81 1.03 -18.09
C VAL A 273 -8.13 2.38 -18.16
N THR A 274 -8.49 3.26 -17.23
CA THR A 274 -7.95 4.62 -17.13
C THR A 274 -6.87 4.75 -16.07
N HIS A 275 -6.96 3.95 -14.98
CA HIS A 275 -6.10 4.06 -13.81
C HIS A 275 -5.70 2.69 -13.31
N LEU A 276 -4.47 2.58 -12.82
CA LEU A 276 -4.01 1.45 -12.01
C LEU A 276 -2.89 1.87 -11.06
N CYS A 277 -2.69 1.11 -9.99
CA CYS A 277 -1.60 1.31 -9.05
C CYS A 277 -0.75 0.04 -9.00
N GLY A 278 0.56 0.18 -8.91
CA GLY A 278 1.43 -0.98 -8.83
C GLY A 278 2.82 -0.65 -8.30
N ALA A 279 3.46 -1.65 -7.68
CA ALA A 279 4.87 -1.58 -7.35
C ALA A 279 5.73 -1.60 -8.65
N PRO A 280 7.02 -1.23 -8.57
CA PRO A 280 7.92 -1.24 -9.73
C PRO A 280 7.95 -2.55 -10.52
N ILE A 281 7.72 -3.69 -9.85
CA ILE A 281 7.64 -5.00 -10.51
C ILE A 281 6.49 -5.09 -11.52
N VAL A 282 5.39 -4.36 -11.31
CA VAL A 282 4.27 -4.32 -12.26
C VAL A 282 4.67 -3.61 -13.55
N MET A 283 5.44 -2.51 -13.44
CA MET A 283 6.03 -1.82 -14.60
C MET A 283 6.99 -2.74 -15.35
N ALA A 284 7.88 -3.42 -14.63
CA ALA A 284 8.80 -4.38 -15.24
C ALA A 284 8.05 -5.52 -15.96
N THR A 285 6.95 -6.01 -15.40
CA THR A 285 6.10 -7.03 -16.02
C THR A 285 5.48 -6.54 -17.33
N LEU A 286 4.99 -5.30 -17.38
CA LEU A 286 4.43 -4.69 -18.60
C LEU A 286 5.50 -4.47 -19.67
N LEU A 287 6.65 -3.88 -19.29
CA LEU A 287 7.71 -3.54 -20.24
C LEU A 287 8.38 -4.79 -20.84
N ASN A 288 8.56 -5.85 -20.04
CA ASN A 288 9.18 -7.10 -20.46
C ASN A 288 8.18 -8.14 -20.98
N ALA A 289 6.93 -7.74 -21.25
CA ALA A 289 5.94 -8.63 -21.84
C ALA A 289 6.42 -9.16 -23.20
N PRO A 290 6.14 -10.43 -23.54
CA PRO A 290 6.33 -10.93 -24.90
C PRO A 290 5.55 -10.08 -25.91
N GLU A 291 6.09 -9.88 -27.11
CA GLU A 291 5.47 -9.01 -28.11
C GLU A 291 4.02 -9.41 -28.46
N HIS A 292 3.72 -10.72 -28.47
CA HIS A 292 2.37 -11.23 -28.75
C HIS A 292 1.34 -10.92 -27.65
N GLU A 293 1.79 -10.57 -26.43
CA GLU A 293 0.92 -10.15 -25.33
C GLU A 293 0.73 -8.63 -25.29
N LYS A 294 1.65 -7.87 -25.89
CA LYS A 294 1.57 -6.40 -25.92
C LYS A 294 0.43 -5.95 -26.83
N LYS A 295 -0.32 -4.97 -26.34
CA LYS A 295 -1.37 -4.29 -27.12
C LYS A 295 -1.15 -2.80 -27.08
N ALA A 296 -1.36 -2.13 -28.21
CA ALA A 296 -1.38 -0.66 -28.23
C ALA A 296 -2.50 -0.15 -27.32
N LEU A 297 -2.17 0.83 -26.46
CA LEU A 297 -3.16 1.39 -25.57
C LEU A 297 -4.03 2.40 -26.32
N PRO A 298 -5.36 2.38 -26.12
CA PRO A 298 -6.28 3.27 -26.85
C PRO A 298 -6.24 4.72 -26.35
N HIS A 299 -5.63 4.94 -25.16
CA HIS A 299 -5.47 6.24 -24.50
C HIS A 299 -4.31 6.16 -23.52
N VAL A 300 -3.89 7.29 -22.96
CA VAL A 300 -2.90 7.32 -21.86
C VAL A 300 -3.55 6.76 -20.60
N VAL A 301 -2.84 5.83 -19.94
CA VAL A 301 -3.28 5.20 -18.70
C VAL A 301 -2.48 5.77 -17.53
N GLU A 302 -3.18 6.25 -16.50
CA GLU A 302 -2.56 6.76 -15.27
C GLU A 302 -2.03 5.60 -14.43
N PHE A 303 -0.73 5.59 -14.17
CA PHE A 303 -0.05 4.57 -13.40
C PHE A 303 0.56 5.18 -12.13
N PHE A 304 0.06 4.78 -10.97
CA PHE A 304 0.58 5.25 -9.69
C PHE A 304 1.48 4.19 -9.08
N THR A 305 2.73 4.57 -8.78
CA THR A 305 3.70 3.68 -8.16
C THR A 305 4.18 4.24 -6.83
N ALA A 306 4.44 3.35 -5.88
CA ALA A 306 5.04 3.69 -4.60
C ALA A 306 6.22 2.76 -4.31
N ALA A 307 6.95 3.02 -3.26
CA ALA A 307 8.22 2.44 -2.84
C ALA A 307 9.41 3.23 -3.38
N ALA A 308 10.43 2.57 -3.97
CA ALA A 308 11.57 3.29 -4.55
C ALA A 308 11.15 4.06 -5.82
N PRO A 309 11.72 5.26 -6.07
CA PRO A 309 11.51 5.98 -7.31
C PRO A 309 11.95 5.11 -8.51
N PRO A 310 11.13 5.02 -9.56
CA PRO A 310 11.53 4.28 -10.75
C PRO A 310 12.73 4.96 -11.45
N PRO A 311 13.68 4.19 -11.99
CA PRO A 311 14.77 4.73 -12.81
C PRO A 311 14.24 5.52 -14.03
N GLU A 312 14.99 6.54 -14.47
CA GLU A 312 14.64 7.37 -15.63
C GLU A 312 14.30 6.53 -16.87
N ALA A 313 15.12 5.53 -17.18
CA ALA A 313 14.90 4.65 -18.33
C ALA A 313 13.57 3.90 -18.25
N VAL A 314 13.15 3.50 -17.06
CA VAL A 314 11.85 2.84 -16.84
C VAL A 314 10.71 3.82 -17.04
N LEU A 315 10.82 5.05 -16.54
CA LEU A 315 9.81 6.10 -16.73
C LEU A 315 9.65 6.45 -18.22
N ALA A 316 10.75 6.59 -18.95
CA ALA A 316 10.74 6.86 -20.39
C ALA A 316 10.10 5.70 -21.17
N ALA A 317 10.44 4.45 -20.83
CA ALA A 317 9.86 3.27 -21.46
C ALA A 317 8.35 3.15 -21.17
N MET A 318 7.90 3.42 -19.94
CA MET A 318 6.48 3.43 -19.58
C MET A 318 5.71 4.52 -20.34
N LYS A 319 6.28 5.73 -20.47
CA LYS A 319 5.71 6.80 -21.26
C LYS A 319 5.59 6.39 -22.74
N GLY A 320 6.63 5.77 -23.30
CA GLY A 320 6.61 5.23 -24.66
C GLY A 320 5.57 4.12 -24.86
N ALA A 321 5.24 3.37 -23.81
CA ALA A 321 4.21 2.34 -23.82
C ALA A 321 2.78 2.87 -23.56
N GLY A 322 2.61 4.19 -23.38
CA GLY A 322 1.30 4.83 -23.20
C GLY A 322 0.85 5.01 -21.75
N PHE A 323 1.76 4.91 -20.78
CA PHE A 323 1.47 5.14 -19.36
C PHE A 323 2.01 6.49 -18.89
N ASN A 324 1.21 7.20 -18.10
CA ASN A 324 1.67 8.34 -17.32
C ASN A 324 1.97 7.87 -15.88
N VAL A 325 3.23 7.89 -15.49
CA VAL A 325 3.67 7.36 -14.18
C VAL A 325 3.81 8.49 -13.18
N THR A 326 3.09 8.39 -12.06
CA THR A 326 3.20 9.28 -10.91
C THR A 326 3.76 8.53 -9.71
N HIS A 327 4.82 9.07 -9.12
CA HIS A 327 5.43 8.51 -7.92
C HIS A 327 4.71 9.00 -6.66
N LEU A 328 4.37 8.05 -5.78
CA LEU A 328 3.71 8.27 -4.50
C LEU A 328 4.57 7.74 -3.35
N TYR A 329 4.39 8.29 -2.16
CA TYR A 329 5.02 7.78 -0.95
C TYR A 329 4.03 7.77 0.22
N GLY A 330 4.14 6.75 1.04
CA GLY A 330 3.41 6.61 2.29
C GLY A 330 3.65 5.24 2.92
N LEU A 331 2.97 4.99 4.02
CA LEU A 331 3.10 3.80 4.87
C LEU A 331 1.72 3.27 5.21
N THR A 332 1.68 2.05 5.77
CA THR A 332 0.44 1.49 6.32
C THR A 332 -0.16 2.43 7.37
N GLU A 333 0.66 3.05 8.18
CA GLU A 333 0.28 3.98 9.24
C GLU A 333 -0.39 5.28 8.76
N CYS A 334 -0.34 5.56 7.46
CA CYS A 334 -1.05 6.68 6.83
C CYS A 334 -1.99 6.24 5.70
N TYR A 335 -2.58 5.03 5.84
CA TYR A 335 -3.58 4.44 4.93
C TYR A 335 -3.03 4.11 3.52
N GLY A 336 -1.73 4.15 3.33
CA GLY A 336 -1.06 4.06 2.06
C GLY A 336 -0.38 5.36 1.68
N PRO A 337 -0.43 5.79 0.40
CA PRO A 337 0.18 7.04 -0.03
C PRO A 337 -0.47 8.28 0.59
N SER A 338 0.37 9.19 1.06
CA SER A 338 0.00 10.51 1.58
C SER A 338 0.90 11.62 1.06
N VAL A 339 1.84 11.27 0.17
CA VAL A 339 2.78 12.16 -0.51
C VAL A 339 2.77 11.82 -1.99
N VAL A 340 2.83 12.84 -2.84
CA VAL A 340 2.80 12.74 -4.30
C VAL A 340 3.91 13.57 -4.92
N ASN A 341 4.57 13.03 -5.92
CA ASN A 341 5.41 13.81 -6.81
C ASN A 341 4.52 14.62 -7.76
N ASP A 342 4.00 15.74 -7.26
CA ASP A 342 3.11 16.62 -7.98
C ASP A 342 3.89 17.35 -9.07
N TRP A 343 3.53 17.13 -10.34
CA TRP A 343 4.33 17.59 -11.47
C TRP A 343 3.94 19.01 -11.87
N HIS A 344 4.93 19.90 -11.98
CA HIS A 344 4.72 21.25 -12.48
C HIS A 344 4.87 21.29 -14.00
N GLY A 345 3.94 21.90 -14.69
CA GLY A 345 3.96 21.99 -16.17
C GLY A 345 5.21 22.65 -16.74
N GLU A 346 5.80 23.63 -16.03
CA GLU A 346 7.06 24.25 -16.43
C GLU A 346 8.25 23.30 -16.44
N TRP A 347 8.18 22.17 -15.72
CA TRP A 347 9.25 21.16 -15.72
C TRP A 347 9.32 20.36 -17.03
N ASP A 348 8.30 20.40 -17.86
CA ASP A 348 8.32 19.77 -19.19
C ASP A 348 9.37 20.41 -20.12
N ALA A 349 9.76 21.66 -19.87
CA ALA A 349 10.79 22.36 -20.62
C ALA A 349 12.24 22.05 -20.14
N LEU A 350 12.39 21.36 -19.02
CA LEU A 350 13.69 20.99 -18.48
C LEU A 350 14.33 19.86 -19.31
N SER A 351 15.65 19.73 -19.24
CA SER A 351 16.37 18.59 -19.81
C SER A 351 15.91 17.26 -19.19
N SER A 352 16.08 16.15 -19.90
CA SER A 352 15.72 14.82 -19.40
C SER A 352 16.36 14.50 -18.05
N ALA A 353 17.63 14.89 -17.85
CA ALA A 353 18.34 14.68 -16.59
C ALA A 353 17.72 15.49 -15.43
N GLU A 354 17.34 16.74 -15.67
CA GLU A 354 16.68 17.57 -14.67
C GLU A 354 15.27 17.07 -14.35
N GLN A 355 14.49 16.63 -15.36
CA GLN A 355 13.20 15.99 -15.15
C GLN A 355 13.33 14.71 -14.31
N ALA A 356 14.35 13.89 -14.59
CA ALA A 356 14.63 12.69 -13.81
C ALA A 356 14.96 13.02 -12.34
N ALA A 357 15.78 14.06 -12.11
CA ALA A 357 16.08 14.52 -10.76
C ALA A 357 14.84 15.00 -9.99
N LYS A 358 13.91 15.69 -10.67
CA LYS A 358 12.60 16.08 -10.09
C LYS A 358 11.73 14.86 -9.79
N LYS A 359 11.66 13.89 -10.69
CA LYS A 359 10.88 12.64 -10.52
C LYS A 359 11.44 11.70 -9.46
N ALA A 360 12.74 11.77 -9.17
CA ALA A 360 13.37 10.97 -8.12
C ALA A 360 12.97 11.40 -6.69
N ARG A 361 12.37 12.57 -6.52
CA ARG A 361 11.86 13.05 -5.24
C ARG A 361 10.50 12.40 -4.94
N GLN A 362 10.20 12.17 -3.64
CA GLN A 362 8.88 11.65 -3.25
C GLN A 362 7.77 12.68 -3.45
N GLY A 363 8.10 13.97 -3.28
CA GLY A 363 7.16 15.04 -3.58
C GLY A 363 6.66 15.78 -2.35
N VAL A 364 5.39 16.19 -2.42
CA VAL A 364 4.69 17.00 -1.44
C VAL A 364 3.52 16.24 -0.83
N ARG A 365 3.00 16.73 0.30
CA ARG A 365 1.84 16.12 0.96
C ARG A 365 0.59 16.12 0.09
N TYR A 366 -0.25 15.08 0.23
CA TYR A 366 -1.63 15.10 -0.29
C TYR A 366 -2.41 16.26 0.31
N GLY A 367 -3.42 16.74 -0.39
CA GLY A 367 -4.34 17.75 0.16
C GLY A 367 -5.06 17.30 1.43
N ALA A 368 -5.24 16.00 1.62
CA ALA A 368 -5.87 15.41 2.81
C ALA A 368 -4.91 15.21 4.00
N LEU A 369 -3.60 15.40 3.83
CA LEU A 369 -2.62 15.35 4.91
C LEU A 369 -2.29 16.77 5.36
N GLU A 370 -2.50 17.10 6.63
CA GLU A 370 -2.39 18.47 7.14
C GLU A 370 -0.95 18.96 7.24
N ALA A 371 0.01 18.06 7.55
CA ALA A 371 1.43 18.45 7.60
C ALA A 371 2.37 17.31 7.21
N LEU A 372 3.42 17.69 6.49
CA LEU A 372 4.59 16.88 6.14
C LEU A 372 5.82 17.73 6.36
N ASP A 373 6.80 17.20 7.08
CA ASP A 373 8.04 17.93 7.35
C ASP A 373 9.21 16.95 7.51
N VAL A 374 10.43 17.48 7.42
CA VAL A 374 11.66 16.75 7.75
C VAL A 374 12.27 17.37 9.00
N ARG A 375 12.43 16.58 10.05
CA ARG A 375 12.79 17.07 11.38
C ARG A 375 13.89 16.25 12.02
N HIS A 376 14.66 16.90 12.90
CA HIS A 376 15.61 16.19 13.75
C HIS A 376 14.83 15.26 14.71
N PRO A 377 15.13 13.95 14.74
CA PRO A 377 14.29 12.97 15.44
C PRO A 377 14.16 13.22 16.95
N ASP A 378 15.20 13.74 17.61
CA ASP A 378 15.19 13.97 19.06
C ASP A 378 14.68 15.35 19.47
N THR A 379 15.07 16.40 18.73
CA THR A 379 14.71 17.79 19.09
C THR A 379 13.41 18.23 18.45
N LEU A 380 12.91 17.52 17.45
CA LEU A 380 11.73 17.83 16.65
C LEU A 380 11.80 19.19 15.94
N LYS A 381 12.97 19.82 15.88
CA LYS A 381 13.17 21.05 15.11
C LYS A 381 13.21 20.73 13.62
N PRO A 382 12.59 21.54 12.76
CA PRO A 382 12.75 21.38 11.31
C PRO A 382 14.22 21.45 10.91
N VAL A 383 14.62 20.67 9.93
CA VAL A 383 15.93 20.81 9.27
C VAL A 383 15.89 21.96 8.26
N GLU A 384 17.09 22.40 7.80
CA GLU A 384 17.18 23.37 6.71
C GLU A 384 16.57 22.80 5.42
N ARG A 385 15.93 23.69 4.64
CA ARG A 385 15.31 23.32 3.36
C ARG A 385 16.28 23.50 2.20
N ASP A 386 17.42 22.83 2.28
CA ASP A 386 18.54 22.92 1.32
C ASP A 386 18.65 21.72 0.38
N GLY A 387 17.86 20.65 0.63
CA GLY A 387 17.96 19.39 -0.09
C GLY A 387 19.12 18.51 0.35
N GLU A 388 19.85 18.88 1.42
CA GLU A 388 21.06 18.23 1.93
C GLU A 388 20.91 17.85 3.41
N SER A 389 20.34 18.73 4.23
CA SER A 389 20.17 18.54 5.67
C SER A 389 19.26 17.36 5.97
N LEU A 390 19.84 16.31 6.57
CA LEU A 390 19.16 15.05 6.84
C LEU A 390 18.32 15.13 8.11
N GLY A 391 17.09 14.62 8.06
CA GLY A 391 16.20 14.44 9.21
C GLY A 391 15.24 13.29 9.00
N GLU A 392 14.37 13.06 9.98
CA GLU A 392 13.28 12.08 9.86
C GLU A 392 12.07 12.73 9.17
N VAL A 393 11.50 12.04 8.20
CA VAL A 393 10.23 12.44 7.59
C VAL A 393 9.13 12.21 8.61
N MET A 394 8.40 13.26 8.93
CA MET A 394 7.31 13.22 9.91
C MET A 394 6.01 13.72 9.29
N MET A 395 4.91 13.09 9.69
CA MET A 395 3.56 13.39 9.19
C MET A 395 2.64 13.78 10.35
N ARG A 396 1.63 14.58 10.05
CA ARG A 396 0.56 14.93 10.99
C ARG A 396 -0.72 15.14 10.22
N GLY A 397 -1.83 14.56 10.71
CA GLY A 397 -3.12 14.83 10.11
C GLY A 397 -4.16 13.73 10.31
N ASN A 398 -5.31 13.97 9.70
CA ASN A 398 -6.49 13.12 9.82
C ASN A 398 -6.37 11.78 9.07
N VAL A 399 -5.40 11.66 8.16
CA VAL A 399 -5.09 10.42 7.43
C VAL A 399 -3.91 9.67 8.04
N VAL A 400 -3.66 9.85 9.33
CA VAL A 400 -2.73 9.06 10.12
C VAL A 400 -3.52 8.06 10.98
N MET A 401 -3.01 6.85 11.15
CA MET A 401 -3.65 5.76 11.89
C MET A 401 -4.14 6.16 13.28
N LYS A 402 -5.09 5.39 13.82
CA LYS A 402 -5.51 5.51 15.22
C LYS A 402 -4.39 5.10 16.19
N GLY A 403 -3.57 4.15 15.81
CA GLY A 403 -2.45 3.60 16.58
C GLY A 403 -2.24 2.12 16.27
N TYR A 404 -1.36 1.48 17.04
CA TYR A 404 -1.11 0.05 16.97
C TYR A 404 -1.99 -0.70 17.95
N LEU A 405 -2.75 -1.67 17.48
CA LEU A 405 -3.62 -2.52 18.28
C LEU A 405 -2.84 -3.15 19.44
N LYS A 406 -3.38 -3.05 20.67
CA LYS A 406 -2.79 -3.64 21.89
C LYS A 406 -1.31 -3.30 22.13
N ASN A 407 -0.80 -2.21 21.53
CA ASN A 407 0.60 -1.81 21.66
C ASN A 407 0.74 -0.31 21.94
N LYS A 408 0.37 0.07 23.17
CA LYS A 408 0.39 1.46 23.66
C LYS A 408 1.79 2.07 23.54
N ALA A 409 2.82 1.36 23.98
CA ALA A 409 4.19 1.87 23.97
C ALA A 409 4.69 2.20 22.56
N SER A 410 4.44 1.31 21.58
CA SER A 410 4.77 1.61 20.18
C SER A 410 3.95 2.76 19.60
N THR A 411 2.69 2.91 20.01
CA THR A 411 1.82 4.01 19.57
C THR A 411 2.33 5.35 20.12
N GLU A 412 2.63 5.42 21.42
CA GLU A 412 3.18 6.62 22.06
C GLU A 412 4.52 7.04 21.43
N LYS A 413 5.40 6.06 21.18
CA LYS A 413 6.67 6.31 20.48
C LYS A 413 6.44 6.83 19.07
N ALA A 414 5.51 6.24 18.32
CA ALA A 414 5.22 6.66 16.94
C ALA A 414 4.60 8.06 16.86
N PHE A 415 3.99 8.56 17.94
CA PHE A 415 3.33 9.88 18.01
C PHE A 415 4.04 10.90 18.90
N LEU A 416 5.31 10.64 19.20
CA LEU A 416 6.09 11.51 20.07
C LEU A 416 6.08 12.96 19.56
N GLY A 417 5.88 13.92 20.46
CA GLY A 417 5.84 15.34 20.14
C GLY A 417 4.68 15.77 19.22
N GLY A 418 3.64 14.91 19.06
CA GLY A 418 2.47 15.19 18.22
C GLY A 418 2.73 15.08 16.73
N TRP A 419 3.76 14.36 16.34
CA TRP A 419 4.06 13.96 14.96
C TRP A 419 4.09 12.46 14.84
N PHE A 420 3.63 11.95 13.69
CA PHE A 420 3.86 10.57 13.34
C PHE A 420 5.29 10.41 12.80
N HIS A 421 6.09 9.62 13.50
CA HIS A 421 7.45 9.26 13.16
C HIS A 421 7.45 8.11 12.16
N THR A 422 7.85 8.38 10.92
CA THR A 422 7.83 7.36 9.86
C THR A 422 8.97 6.35 10.00
N GLY A 423 10.08 6.74 10.64
CA GLY A 423 11.34 5.99 10.65
C GLY A 423 12.10 6.06 9.32
N ASP A 424 11.63 6.84 8.37
CA ASP A 424 12.30 7.08 7.09
C ASP A 424 13.06 8.41 7.17
N LEU A 425 14.34 8.41 6.78
CA LEU A 425 15.19 9.58 6.73
C LEU A 425 15.14 10.22 5.35
N GLY A 426 15.16 11.53 5.31
CA GLY A 426 15.09 12.29 4.08
C GLY A 426 15.59 13.71 4.22
N VAL A 427 15.51 14.44 3.14
CA VAL A 427 15.79 15.87 3.04
C VAL A 427 14.57 16.59 2.51
N ILE A 428 14.49 17.90 2.74
CA ILE A 428 13.46 18.76 2.17
C ILE A 428 14.10 19.86 1.34
N TYR A 429 13.58 20.09 0.16
CA TYR A 429 14.04 21.12 -0.77
C TYR A 429 13.36 22.47 -0.50
N PRO A 430 13.94 23.60 -1.02
CA PRO A 430 13.31 24.92 -0.87
C PRO A 430 11.88 25.00 -1.40
N ASP A 431 11.54 24.21 -2.43
CA ASP A 431 10.20 24.11 -3.02
C ASP A 431 9.23 23.21 -2.23
N GLY A 432 9.64 22.68 -1.07
CA GLY A 432 8.82 21.88 -0.19
C GLY A 432 8.77 20.39 -0.53
N TYR A 433 9.41 19.95 -1.62
CA TYR A 433 9.51 18.54 -1.99
C TYR A 433 10.44 17.80 -1.05
N ILE A 434 10.02 16.63 -0.58
CA ILE A 434 10.89 15.75 0.18
C ILE A 434 11.56 14.73 -0.74
N GLN A 435 12.74 14.27 -0.35
CA GLN A 435 13.41 13.11 -0.94
C GLN A 435 13.90 12.18 0.16
N LEU A 436 13.48 10.92 0.10
CA LEU A 436 13.97 9.89 1.01
C LEU A 436 15.43 9.58 0.69
N LYS A 437 16.21 9.43 1.74
CA LYS A 437 17.63 9.02 1.65
C LYS A 437 17.83 7.59 2.15
N ASP A 438 17.18 7.22 3.24
CA ASP A 438 17.19 5.84 3.75
C ASP A 438 16.16 5.66 4.88
N ARG A 439 16.10 4.44 5.44
CA ARG A 439 15.50 4.20 6.74
C ARG A 439 16.51 4.43 7.84
N SER A 440 16.07 4.95 8.98
CA SER A 440 16.95 5.22 10.13
C SER A 440 17.74 3.99 10.59
N LYS A 441 17.18 2.78 10.40
CA LYS A 441 17.81 1.49 10.72
C LYS A 441 18.63 0.87 9.58
N ASP A 442 18.56 1.42 8.38
CA ASP A 442 19.26 0.93 7.19
C ASP A 442 20.43 1.85 6.78
N ILE A 443 20.52 3.06 7.37
CA ILE A 443 21.72 3.92 7.29
C ILE A 443 22.92 3.13 7.79
N ILE A 444 24.01 3.22 7.05
CA ILE A 444 25.28 2.56 7.36
C ILE A 444 26.21 3.59 7.97
N ILE A 445 26.63 3.38 9.21
CA ILE A 445 27.52 4.32 9.92
C ILE A 445 28.96 3.83 9.81
N SER A 446 29.68 4.37 8.83
CA SER A 446 31.05 3.96 8.52
C SER A 446 32.05 5.04 8.91
N GLY A 447 32.86 4.79 9.93
CA GLY A 447 33.86 5.76 10.40
C GLY A 447 33.26 7.07 10.92
N GLY A 448 32.02 7.06 11.39
CA GLY A 448 31.30 8.24 11.84
C GLY A 448 30.50 8.97 10.75
N GLU A 449 30.62 8.54 9.50
CA GLU A 449 29.89 9.10 8.36
C GLU A 449 28.63 8.27 8.06
N ASN A 450 27.53 8.95 7.79
CA ASN A 450 26.28 8.33 7.38
C ASN A 450 26.29 8.02 5.88
N ILE A 451 26.13 6.76 5.53
CA ILE A 451 26.04 6.30 4.14
C ILE A 451 24.62 5.83 3.90
N SER A 452 23.95 6.44 2.93
CA SER A 452 22.65 5.96 2.45
C SER A 452 22.84 4.66 1.67
N SER A 453 22.17 3.60 2.10
CA SER A 453 22.15 2.35 1.36
C SER A 453 21.49 2.51 -0.01
N ILE A 454 20.46 3.37 -0.09
CA ILE A 454 19.74 3.69 -1.34
C ILE A 454 20.66 4.38 -2.34
N GLU A 455 21.51 5.31 -1.91
CA GLU A 455 22.46 6.02 -2.79
C GLU A 455 23.44 5.04 -3.45
N VAL A 456 23.91 4.06 -2.69
CA VAL A 456 24.81 3.02 -3.21
C VAL A 456 24.06 2.05 -4.14
N GLU A 457 22.83 1.69 -3.79
CA GLU A 457 21.95 0.87 -4.63
C GLU A 457 21.68 1.56 -5.97
N ASP A 458 21.35 2.84 -5.96
CA ASP A 458 21.10 3.63 -7.18
C ASP A 458 22.32 3.70 -8.12
N ALA A 459 23.52 3.82 -7.56
CA ALA A 459 24.74 3.82 -8.34
C ALA A 459 24.95 2.47 -9.03
N LEU A 460 24.79 1.37 -8.30
CA LEU A 460 24.90 0.01 -8.84
C LEU A 460 23.79 -0.33 -9.84
N TYR A 461 22.58 0.16 -9.62
CA TYR A 461 21.45 -0.09 -10.51
C TYR A 461 21.62 0.50 -11.91
N LYS A 462 22.45 1.55 -12.04
CA LYS A 462 22.80 2.17 -13.34
C LYS A 462 23.75 1.30 -14.18
N HIS A 463 24.36 0.28 -13.60
CA HIS A 463 25.22 -0.62 -14.34
C HIS A 463 24.40 -1.53 -15.28
N PRO A 464 24.76 -1.65 -16.59
CA PRO A 464 23.95 -2.36 -17.58
C PRO A 464 23.62 -3.82 -17.24
N ALA A 465 24.53 -4.52 -16.55
CA ALA A 465 24.38 -5.93 -16.18
C ALA A 465 23.51 -6.15 -14.93
N VAL A 466 23.24 -5.13 -14.13
CA VAL A 466 22.52 -5.27 -12.85
C VAL A 466 21.02 -5.34 -13.08
N MET A 467 20.38 -6.37 -12.54
CA MET A 467 18.93 -6.54 -12.53
C MET A 467 18.31 -6.01 -11.23
N ALA A 468 18.93 -6.36 -10.09
CA ALA A 468 18.49 -5.89 -8.78
C ALA A 468 19.72 -5.77 -7.86
N VAL A 469 19.62 -4.86 -6.88
CA VAL A 469 20.67 -4.63 -5.89
C VAL A 469 20.04 -4.28 -4.54
N ALA A 470 20.70 -4.70 -3.47
CA ALA A 470 20.40 -4.29 -2.11
C ALA A 470 21.71 -4.11 -1.33
N VAL A 471 21.78 -3.02 -0.59
CA VAL A 471 22.97 -2.68 0.22
C VAL A 471 22.57 -2.66 1.69
N VAL A 472 23.39 -3.28 2.52
CA VAL A 472 23.18 -3.36 3.97
C VAL A 472 24.48 -3.06 4.71
N ALA A 473 24.34 -2.64 5.97
CA ALA A 473 25.47 -2.54 6.89
C ALA A 473 26.05 -3.94 7.18
N LYS A 474 27.36 -4.07 7.08
CA LYS A 474 28.15 -5.19 7.57
C LYS A 474 29.05 -4.68 8.69
N PRO A 475 29.12 -5.35 9.85
CA PRO A 475 30.07 -5.01 10.90
C PRO A 475 31.52 -5.00 10.37
N ASP A 476 32.31 -4.01 10.77
CA ASP A 476 33.70 -3.84 10.39
C ASP A 476 34.54 -3.34 11.59
N ASP A 477 35.60 -4.04 11.93
CA ASP A 477 36.43 -3.76 13.12
C ASP A 477 37.08 -2.38 13.11
N LYS A 478 37.34 -1.83 11.91
CA LYS A 478 38.00 -0.53 11.77
C LYS A 478 37.01 0.63 11.67
N TRP A 479 35.87 0.41 10.99
CA TRP A 479 34.95 1.47 10.61
C TRP A 479 33.63 1.42 11.36
N GLY A 480 33.43 0.43 12.26
CA GLY A 480 32.16 0.11 12.90
C GLY A 480 31.24 -0.65 11.95
N GLU A 481 30.89 -0.02 10.84
CA GLU A 481 30.13 -0.63 9.75
C GLU A 481 30.74 -0.31 8.38
N THR A 482 30.42 -1.12 7.39
CA THR A 482 30.78 -0.87 5.99
C THR A 482 29.66 -1.34 5.06
N PRO A 483 29.44 -0.69 3.90
CA PRO A 483 28.46 -1.15 2.93
C PRO A 483 28.82 -2.53 2.35
N CYS A 484 27.84 -3.44 2.36
CA CYS A 484 27.87 -4.75 1.70
C CYS A 484 26.77 -4.81 0.67
N ALA A 485 27.12 -4.97 -0.62
CA ALA A 485 26.17 -5.00 -1.71
C ALA A 485 25.81 -6.44 -2.09
N PHE A 486 24.51 -6.75 -2.20
CA PHE A 486 23.98 -7.98 -2.80
C PHE A 486 23.41 -7.65 -4.17
N VAL A 487 23.81 -8.40 -5.20
CA VAL A 487 23.50 -8.08 -6.60
C VAL A 487 22.93 -9.29 -7.32
N GLU A 488 21.83 -9.07 -8.03
CA GLU A 488 21.30 -9.99 -9.04
C GLU A 488 21.65 -9.43 -10.42
N LEU A 489 22.22 -10.26 -11.30
CA LEU A 489 22.49 -9.90 -12.68
C LEU A 489 21.29 -10.21 -13.58
N LYS A 490 21.15 -9.46 -14.67
CA LYS A 490 20.19 -9.74 -15.73
C LYS A 490 20.48 -11.10 -16.35
N ALA A 491 19.46 -11.78 -16.86
CA ALA A 491 19.60 -13.06 -17.53
C ALA A 491 20.59 -12.96 -18.71
N GLY A 492 21.63 -13.79 -18.67
CA GLY A 492 22.69 -13.81 -19.69
C GLY A 492 23.74 -12.70 -19.59
N ALA A 493 23.57 -11.76 -18.67
CA ALA A 493 24.61 -10.75 -18.41
C ALA A 493 25.70 -11.30 -17.50
N GLN A 494 26.93 -10.79 -17.68
CA GLN A 494 28.08 -11.11 -16.87
C GLN A 494 28.72 -9.82 -16.33
N ALA A 495 29.08 -9.80 -15.07
CA ALA A 495 29.90 -8.78 -14.45
C ALA A 495 30.65 -9.41 -13.27
N SER A 496 31.90 -8.99 -13.04
CA SER A 496 32.64 -9.41 -11.86
C SER A 496 32.39 -8.47 -10.68
N ALA A 497 32.66 -8.94 -9.46
CA ALA A 497 32.56 -8.10 -8.27
C ALA A 497 33.50 -6.89 -8.37
N ASP A 498 34.73 -7.10 -8.87
CA ASP A 498 35.70 -6.01 -9.05
C ASP A 498 35.23 -4.95 -10.05
N GLU A 499 34.59 -5.36 -11.14
CA GLU A 499 33.98 -4.45 -12.12
C GLU A 499 32.93 -3.56 -11.48
N LEU A 500 31.99 -4.15 -10.71
CA LEU A 500 30.95 -3.40 -10.04
C LEU A 500 31.48 -2.50 -8.91
N LEU A 501 32.51 -2.93 -8.20
CA LEU A 501 33.19 -2.09 -7.20
C LEU A 501 33.95 -0.92 -7.86
N GLN A 502 34.59 -1.12 -9.01
CA GLN A 502 35.20 -0.04 -9.79
C GLN A 502 34.13 0.92 -10.34
N TRP A 503 32.99 0.40 -10.79
CA TRP A 503 31.87 1.22 -11.18
C TRP A 503 31.42 2.15 -10.04
N CYS A 504 31.29 1.62 -8.82
CA CYS A 504 30.94 2.44 -7.64
C CYS A 504 31.96 3.56 -7.40
N LYS A 505 33.24 3.28 -7.52
CA LYS A 505 34.31 4.30 -7.33
C LYS A 505 34.28 5.44 -8.35
N GLN A 506 33.67 5.21 -9.51
CA GLN A 506 33.48 6.24 -10.54
C GLN A 506 32.25 7.10 -10.32
N HIS A 507 31.27 6.61 -9.52
CA HIS A 507 29.95 7.25 -9.37
C HIS A 507 29.65 7.69 -7.94
N LEU A 508 30.46 7.29 -6.95
CA LEU A 508 30.26 7.58 -5.54
C LEU A 508 31.53 8.13 -4.89
N ALA A 509 31.37 8.90 -3.83
CA ALA A 509 32.49 9.24 -2.97
C ALA A 509 33.15 7.97 -2.38
N GLY A 510 34.46 7.93 -2.27
CA GLY A 510 35.21 6.71 -1.94
C GLY A 510 34.76 6.02 -0.63
N TYR A 511 34.37 6.80 0.39
CA TYR A 511 33.89 6.25 1.67
C TYR A 511 32.53 5.57 1.57
N LYS A 512 31.69 5.92 0.57
CA LYS A 512 30.39 5.33 0.29
C LYS A 512 30.46 4.02 -0.49
N CYS A 513 31.61 3.73 -1.15
CA CYS A 513 31.71 2.54 -1.98
C CYS A 513 31.64 1.26 -1.14
N PRO A 514 30.88 0.24 -1.59
CA PRO A 514 30.85 -1.05 -0.92
C PRO A 514 32.24 -1.68 -0.91
N ARG A 515 32.58 -2.35 0.20
CA ARG A 515 33.79 -3.14 0.32
C ARG A 515 33.58 -4.60 0.01
N TYR A 516 32.34 -5.04 0.12
CA TYR A 516 31.91 -6.40 -0.12
C TYR A 516 30.79 -6.39 -1.15
N LEU A 517 30.86 -7.32 -2.10
CA LEU A 517 29.85 -7.53 -3.13
C LEU A 517 29.57 -9.03 -3.25
N VAL A 518 28.31 -9.40 -3.14
CA VAL A 518 27.85 -10.79 -3.17
C VAL A 518 26.80 -10.94 -4.28
N PHE A 519 27.02 -11.88 -5.17
CA PHE A 519 25.98 -12.27 -6.13
C PHE A 519 25.03 -13.26 -5.46
N ALA A 520 23.79 -12.87 -5.26
CA ALA A 520 22.76 -13.68 -4.61
C ALA A 520 21.38 -13.24 -5.03
N GLU A 521 20.42 -14.15 -4.94
CA GLU A 521 19.00 -13.80 -5.03
C GLU A 521 18.61 -12.89 -3.85
N ILE A 522 17.99 -11.76 -4.15
CA ILE A 522 17.62 -10.75 -3.15
C ILE A 522 16.24 -11.12 -2.58
N PRO A 523 16.16 -11.45 -1.27
CA PRO A 523 14.89 -11.79 -0.64
C PRO A 523 13.94 -10.60 -0.63
N LYS A 524 12.73 -10.81 -1.16
CA LYS A 524 11.68 -9.79 -1.27
C LYS A 524 10.43 -10.23 -0.50
N THR A 525 9.68 -9.25 -0.02
CA THR A 525 8.34 -9.50 0.50
C THR A 525 7.37 -9.78 -0.65
N SER A 526 6.17 -10.18 -0.30
CA SER A 526 5.06 -10.37 -1.25
C SER A 526 4.71 -9.13 -2.09
N THR A 527 5.02 -7.95 -1.56
CA THR A 527 4.80 -6.66 -2.25
C THR A 527 6.03 -6.20 -3.04
N GLY A 528 7.07 -7.05 -3.14
CA GLY A 528 8.31 -6.74 -3.84
C GLY A 528 9.34 -5.94 -3.03
N LYS A 529 9.08 -5.67 -1.74
CA LYS A 529 9.99 -4.93 -0.87
C LYS A 529 11.15 -5.84 -0.43
N ILE A 530 12.37 -5.35 -0.56
CA ILE A 530 13.59 -6.07 -0.16
C ILE A 530 13.61 -6.29 1.36
N GLN A 531 13.92 -7.53 1.77
CA GLN A 531 14.03 -7.93 3.17
C GLN A 531 15.48 -7.74 3.67
N LYS A 532 15.90 -6.47 3.84
CA LYS A 532 17.28 -6.12 4.25
C LYS A 532 17.72 -6.80 5.55
N PHE A 533 16.81 -7.15 6.45
CA PHE A 533 17.15 -7.85 7.68
C PHE A 533 17.76 -9.24 7.41
N LYS A 534 17.26 -9.98 6.41
CA LYS A 534 17.85 -11.26 5.98
C LYS A 534 19.22 -11.05 5.38
N LEU A 535 19.36 -10.01 4.55
CA LEU A 535 20.66 -9.68 3.94
C LEU A 535 21.70 -9.25 4.98
N ARG A 536 21.28 -8.54 6.06
CA ARG A 536 22.19 -8.23 7.18
C ARG A 536 22.71 -9.49 7.88
N GLU A 537 21.86 -10.51 8.07
CA GLU A 537 22.34 -11.80 8.62
C GLU A 537 23.30 -12.50 7.67
N MET A 538 23.01 -12.48 6.35
CA MET A 538 23.92 -13.04 5.34
C MET A 538 25.27 -12.27 5.30
N ALA A 539 25.23 -10.94 5.43
CA ALA A 539 26.43 -10.11 5.41
C ALA A 539 27.41 -10.40 6.57
N LYS A 540 26.92 -10.91 7.71
CA LYS A 540 27.78 -11.33 8.83
C LYS A 540 28.68 -12.51 8.47
N ALA A 541 28.29 -13.32 7.49
CA ALA A 541 29.03 -14.50 7.05
C ALA A 541 29.98 -14.26 5.87
N VAL A 542 30.00 -13.03 5.31
CA VAL A 542 30.82 -12.64 4.14
C VAL A 542 32.27 -12.19 4.58
#